data_598dc8ed40c848a75b8c88730752765f
#
_entry.id   598dc8ed40c848a75b8c88730752765f
#
_cell.length_a   1.000
_cell.length_b   1.000
_cell.length_c   1.000
_cell.angle_alpha   90.00
_cell.angle_beta   90.00
_cell.angle_gamma   90.00
#
_symmetry.space_group_name_H-M   'P 1'
#
loop_
_entity.id
_entity.type
_entity.pdbx_description
1 polymer ?
#
loop_
_entity_poly.entity_id
_entity_poly.type
_entity_poly.pdbx_seq_one_letter_code
_entity_poly.pdbx_strand_id
1 'polypeptide(L)'
;MKFFLSMNPPTATHQEKQVRVVKGKPIFYEPARLKEARAKLAAHLAQHRPQDVLDGPVQLVVKWLFPITAKHHDGQYKTTRPDTDNLQKLLKDVMTDLHFWDDDAQVASEIVEKFWAEKTGIYIEIRSL
;
A
#
# COMPACT_ATOMS: atom_id res chain seq x y z
N MET A 1 2.26 -13.12 -11.06
CA MET A 1 3.33 -12.15 -10.72
C MET A 1 3.44 -12.07 -9.21
N LYS A 2 4.63 -12.31 -8.68
CA LYS A 2 4.91 -12.26 -7.24
C LYS A 2 6.19 -11.50 -7.01
N PHE A 3 6.19 -10.61 -6.00
CA PHE A 3 7.41 -9.87 -5.65
C PHE A 3 7.35 -9.38 -4.20
N PHE A 4 8.49 -8.94 -3.70
CA PHE A 4 8.67 -8.48 -2.33
C PHE A 4 9.33 -7.11 -2.33
N LEU A 5 8.74 -6.17 -1.62
CA LEU A 5 9.32 -4.84 -1.42
C LEU A 5 10.06 -4.82 -0.10
N SER A 6 11.40 -4.71 -0.14
CA SER A 6 12.25 -4.65 1.06
C SER A 6 12.24 -3.23 1.63
N MET A 7 11.20 -2.92 2.38
CA MET A 7 11.00 -1.63 3.03
C MET A 7 10.11 -1.82 4.24
N ASN A 8 10.19 -0.91 5.20
CA ASN A 8 9.21 -0.90 6.27
C ASN A 8 7.87 -0.45 5.69
N PRO A 9 6.77 -1.18 5.97
CA PRO A 9 5.47 -0.72 5.54
C PRO A 9 5.16 0.68 6.06
N PRO A 10 4.43 1.51 5.30
CA PRO A 10 4.10 2.86 5.74
C PRO A 10 3.17 2.85 6.95
N THR A 11 3.36 3.82 7.83
CA THR A 11 2.45 4.08 8.94
C THR A 11 1.54 5.29 8.66
N ALA A 12 1.94 6.13 7.70
CA ALA A 12 1.11 7.23 7.20
C ALA A 12 0.24 6.74 6.04
N THR A 13 -1.05 7.00 6.10
CA THR A 13 -2.03 6.54 5.11
C THR A 13 -2.98 7.67 4.74
N HIS A 14 -4.00 7.36 3.92
CA HIS A 14 -5.00 8.33 3.50
C HIS A 14 -5.75 9.01 4.65
N GLN A 15 -5.82 8.39 5.82
CA GLN A 15 -6.40 9.03 7.02
C GLN A 15 -5.61 10.24 7.48
N GLU A 16 -4.35 10.35 7.06
CA GLU A 16 -3.47 11.46 7.42
C GLU A 16 -3.74 12.71 6.58
N LYS A 17 -4.60 12.64 5.55
CA LYS A 17 -4.97 13.81 4.77
C LYS A 17 -5.67 14.84 5.64
N GLN A 18 -5.26 16.10 5.51
CA GLN A 18 -5.74 17.18 6.31
C GLN A 18 -6.45 18.24 5.46
N VAL A 19 -7.25 19.08 6.13
CA VAL A 19 -7.99 20.15 5.50
C VAL A 19 -7.58 21.47 6.14
N ARG A 20 -7.36 22.49 5.32
CA ARG A 20 -7.21 23.89 5.77
C ARG A 20 -8.17 24.77 4.98
N VAL A 21 -8.54 25.91 5.57
CA VAL A 21 -9.41 26.87 4.92
C VAL A 21 -8.57 28.00 4.34
N VAL A 22 -8.71 28.25 3.04
CA VAL A 22 -8.07 29.36 2.34
C VAL A 22 -9.14 30.16 1.60
N LYS A 23 -9.23 31.46 1.89
CA LYS A 23 -10.22 32.35 1.29
C LYS A 23 -11.66 31.82 1.41
N GLY A 24 -12.00 31.26 2.57
CA GLY A 24 -13.32 30.69 2.84
C GLY A 24 -13.62 29.36 2.18
N LYS A 25 -12.66 28.74 1.50
CA LYS A 25 -12.82 27.42 0.85
C LYS A 25 -11.95 26.37 1.52
N PRO A 26 -12.47 25.17 1.79
CA PRO A 26 -11.65 24.09 2.32
C PRO A 26 -10.68 23.59 1.24
N ILE A 27 -9.42 23.42 1.63
CA ILE A 27 -8.39 22.84 0.77
C ILE A 27 -7.86 21.58 1.45
N PHE A 28 -7.94 20.46 0.74
CA PHE A 28 -7.36 19.20 1.19
C PHE A 28 -5.88 19.17 0.79
N TYR A 29 -5.03 18.79 1.73
CA TYR A 29 -3.61 18.64 1.46
C TYR A 29 -3.07 17.38 2.10
N GLU A 30 -1.98 16.89 1.52
CA GLU A 30 -1.31 15.68 1.96
C GLU A 30 -0.14 16.05 2.86
N PRO A 31 -0.08 15.54 4.12
CA PRO A 31 1.06 15.79 5.01
C PRO A 31 2.37 15.28 4.39
N ALA A 32 3.49 15.90 4.78
CA ALA A 32 4.82 15.54 4.27
C ALA A 32 5.12 14.05 4.42
N ARG A 33 4.82 13.45 5.57
CA ARG A 33 5.09 12.02 5.82
C ARG A 33 4.27 11.10 4.93
N LEU A 34 3.07 11.49 4.53
CA LEU A 34 2.27 10.72 3.59
C LEU A 34 2.86 10.83 2.17
N LYS A 35 3.32 12.00 1.78
CA LYS A 35 4.02 12.20 0.50
C LYS A 35 5.28 11.35 0.43
N GLU A 36 6.05 11.29 1.52
CA GLU A 36 7.26 10.46 1.61
C GLU A 36 6.92 8.98 1.49
N ALA A 37 5.86 8.52 2.19
CA ALA A 37 5.41 7.14 2.12
C ALA A 37 5.01 6.76 0.69
N ARG A 38 4.26 7.64 0.02
CA ARG A 38 3.84 7.45 -1.36
C ARG A 38 5.03 7.39 -2.31
N ALA A 39 5.98 8.31 -2.16
CA ALA A 39 7.19 8.34 -3.00
C ALA A 39 8.03 7.08 -2.81
N LYS A 40 8.17 6.62 -1.57
CA LYS A 40 8.94 5.41 -1.25
C LYS A 40 8.29 4.15 -1.84
N LEU A 41 6.98 4.02 -1.70
CA LEU A 41 6.22 2.94 -2.32
C LEU A 41 6.40 2.96 -3.84
N ALA A 42 6.26 4.13 -4.46
CA ALA A 42 6.39 4.28 -5.90
C ALA A 42 7.78 3.86 -6.39
N ALA A 43 8.84 4.25 -5.67
CA ALA A 43 10.21 3.89 -6.03
C ALA A 43 10.42 2.37 -6.01
N HIS A 44 9.90 1.68 -4.99
CA HIS A 44 9.99 0.23 -4.89
C HIS A 44 9.13 -0.47 -5.93
N LEU A 45 7.89 -0.04 -6.10
CA LEU A 45 6.94 -0.65 -7.03
C LEU A 45 7.35 -0.48 -8.49
N ALA A 46 7.98 0.65 -8.83
CA ALA A 46 8.42 0.92 -10.21
C ALA A 46 9.36 -0.15 -10.76
N GLN A 47 10.12 -0.81 -9.89
CA GLN A 47 11.03 -1.89 -10.28
C GLN A 47 10.29 -3.17 -10.69
N HIS A 48 9.00 -3.27 -10.38
CA HIS A 48 8.20 -4.47 -10.60
C HIS A 48 7.01 -4.23 -11.54
N ARG A 49 7.01 -3.10 -12.24
CA ARG A 49 5.93 -2.80 -13.19
C ARG A 49 5.82 -3.90 -14.24
N PRO A 50 4.59 -4.36 -14.57
CA PRO A 50 4.43 -5.30 -15.66
C PRO A 50 4.82 -4.65 -16.98
N GLN A 51 5.31 -5.45 -17.93
CA GLN A 51 5.68 -4.96 -19.25
C GLN A 51 4.47 -4.35 -19.97
N ASP A 52 3.33 -5.03 -19.88
CA ASP A 52 2.07 -4.55 -20.40
C ASP A 52 1.11 -4.27 -19.25
N VAL A 53 0.31 -3.20 -19.37
CA VAL A 53 -0.71 -2.88 -18.39
C VAL A 53 -1.68 -4.05 -18.28
N LEU A 54 -1.97 -4.47 -17.04
CA LEU A 54 -2.90 -5.58 -16.81
C LEU A 54 -4.31 -5.17 -17.24
N ASP A 55 -4.94 -6.03 -18.04
CA ASP A 55 -6.29 -5.83 -18.55
C ASP A 55 -7.24 -6.81 -17.86
N GLY A 56 -8.51 -6.42 -17.75
CA GLY A 56 -9.53 -7.26 -17.14
C GLY A 56 -9.40 -7.39 -15.61
N PRO A 57 -10.13 -8.34 -15.01
CA PRO A 57 -10.18 -8.49 -13.56
C PRO A 57 -8.88 -9.06 -13.01
N VAL A 58 -8.51 -8.58 -11.82
CA VAL A 58 -7.26 -8.91 -11.15
C VAL A 58 -7.55 -9.34 -9.72
N GLN A 59 -6.80 -10.34 -9.23
CA GLN A 59 -6.72 -10.64 -7.80
C GLN A 59 -5.43 -10.08 -7.24
N LEU A 60 -5.53 -9.36 -6.13
CA LEU A 60 -4.41 -8.78 -5.41
C LEU A 60 -4.29 -9.42 -4.03
N VAL A 61 -3.13 -10.01 -3.73
CA VAL A 61 -2.80 -10.55 -2.42
C VAL A 61 -1.65 -9.73 -1.85
N VAL A 62 -1.83 -9.19 -0.65
CA VAL A 62 -0.81 -8.36 0.00
C VAL A 62 -0.63 -8.78 1.45
N LYS A 63 0.64 -8.97 1.83
CA LYS A 63 1.03 -9.21 3.22
C LYS A 63 1.94 -8.07 3.66
N TRP A 64 1.47 -7.30 4.63
CA TRP A 64 2.18 -6.16 5.21
C TRP A 64 2.96 -6.64 6.43
N LEU A 65 4.30 -6.65 6.32
CA LEU A 65 5.18 -7.18 7.36
C LEU A 65 5.85 -6.03 8.11
N PHE A 66 5.32 -5.73 9.29
CA PHE A 66 5.80 -4.63 10.13
C PHE A 66 6.91 -5.09 11.07
N PRO A 67 7.86 -4.20 11.44
CA PRO A 67 8.93 -4.56 12.36
C PRO A 67 8.38 -5.03 13.71
N ILE A 68 8.86 -6.16 14.18
CA ILE A 68 8.46 -6.67 15.51
C ILE A 68 8.95 -5.75 16.61
N THR A 69 8.21 -5.76 17.72
CA THR A 69 8.61 -5.11 18.96
C THR A 69 8.91 -6.19 19.99
N ALA A 70 9.38 -5.79 21.18
CA ALA A 70 9.66 -6.72 22.28
C ALA A 70 8.43 -7.52 22.73
N LYS A 71 7.22 -7.06 22.37
CA LYS A 71 5.96 -7.67 22.80
C LYS A 71 5.36 -8.62 21.74
N HIS A 72 5.97 -8.73 20.57
CA HIS A 72 5.40 -9.47 19.45
C HIS A 72 6.37 -10.50 18.90
N HIS A 73 5.81 -11.56 18.34
CA HIS A 73 6.57 -12.64 17.70
C HIS A 73 6.50 -12.54 16.19
N ASP A 74 7.55 -13.04 15.54
CA ASP A 74 7.58 -13.16 14.08
C ASP A 74 6.40 -14.00 13.59
N GLY A 75 5.64 -13.43 12.64
CA GLY A 75 4.46 -14.07 12.08
C GLY A 75 3.16 -13.87 12.86
N GLN A 76 3.20 -13.16 13.96
CA GLN A 76 2.00 -12.83 14.72
C GLN A 76 1.17 -11.79 13.96
N TYR A 77 -0.15 -11.96 13.90
CA TYR A 77 -1.03 -10.97 13.29
C TYR A 77 -0.95 -9.63 14.02
N LYS A 78 -0.85 -8.56 13.25
CA LYS A 78 -0.85 -7.20 13.78
C LYS A 78 -2.28 -6.68 13.83
N THR A 79 -2.73 -6.36 15.04
CA THR A 79 -4.10 -5.89 15.27
C THR A 79 -4.20 -4.40 15.60
N THR A 80 -3.12 -3.66 15.38
CA THR A 80 -3.05 -2.21 15.61
C THR A 80 -2.94 -1.48 14.28
N ARG A 81 -3.11 -0.16 14.29
CA ARG A 81 -2.99 0.69 13.10
C ARG A 81 -1.65 0.52 12.41
N PRO A 82 -1.56 0.76 11.07
CA PRO A 82 -2.63 1.24 10.20
C PRO A 82 -3.67 0.16 9.85
N ASP A 83 -4.87 0.59 9.48
CA ASP A 83 -5.94 -0.31 9.08
C ASP A 83 -5.67 -0.86 7.66
N THR A 84 -6.16 -2.07 7.39
CA THR A 84 -5.94 -2.73 6.10
C THR A 84 -6.51 -1.95 4.93
N ASP A 85 -7.70 -1.38 5.07
CA ASP A 85 -8.33 -0.61 4.00
C ASP A 85 -7.52 0.65 3.64
N ASN A 86 -6.96 1.33 4.63
CA ASN A 86 -6.13 2.52 4.39
C ASN A 86 -4.80 2.19 3.74
N LEU A 87 -4.17 1.09 4.15
CA LEU A 87 -2.94 0.60 3.52
C LEU A 87 -3.19 0.23 2.06
N GLN A 88 -4.27 -0.50 1.80
CA GLN A 88 -4.63 -0.93 0.46
C GLN A 88 -5.01 0.24 -0.44
N LYS A 89 -5.68 1.24 0.09
CA LYS A 89 -6.01 2.44 -0.66
C LYS A 89 -4.75 3.15 -1.15
N LEU A 90 -3.78 3.34 -0.26
CA LEU A 90 -2.49 3.94 -0.61
C LEU A 90 -1.75 3.11 -1.66
N LEU A 91 -1.65 1.81 -1.44
CA LEU A 91 -0.95 0.90 -2.35
C LEU A 91 -1.58 0.89 -3.74
N LYS A 92 -2.90 0.72 -3.82
CA LYS A 92 -3.60 0.65 -5.10
C LYS A 92 -3.56 1.97 -5.85
N ASP A 93 -3.61 3.10 -5.17
CA ASP A 93 -3.45 4.41 -5.80
C ASP A 93 -2.08 4.53 -6.47
N VAL A 94 -1.01 4.13 -5.77
CA VAL A 94 0.34 4.18 -6.33
C VAL A 94 0.50 3.21 -7.49
N MET A 95 -0.05 1.99 -7.37
CA MET A 95 0.01 1.00 -8.46
C MET A 95 -0.75 1.46 -9.69
N THR A 96 -1.88 2.17 -9.50
CA THR A 96 -2.63 2.78 -10.60
C THR A 96 -1.80 3.86 -11.28
N ASP A 97 -1.18 4.74 -10.50
CA ASP A 97 -0.33 5.81 -11.04
C ASP A 97 0.86 5.25 -11.82
N LEU A 98 1.37 4.10 -11.44
CA LEU A 98 2.46 3.41 -12.12
C LEU A 98 2.00 2.53 -13.28
N HIS A 99 0.70 2.52 -13.57
CA HIS A 99 0.13 1.73 -14.68
C HIS A 99 0.30 0.22 -14.54
N PHE A 100 0.15 -0.32 -13.35
CA PHE A 100 0.00 -1.76 -13.18
C PHE A 100 -1.30 -2.22 -13.83
N TRP A 101 -2.32 -1.39 -13.73
CA TRP A 101 -3.65 -1.49 -14.36
C TRP A 101 -4.14 -0.07 -14.69
N ASP A 102 -5.22 0.04 -15.43
CA ASP A 102 -5.79 1.34 -15.77
C ASP A 102 -6.63 1.93 -14.63
N ASP A 103 -7.31 1.07 -13.88
CA ASP A 103 -8.22 1.49 -12.81
C ASP A 103 -8.18 0.45 -11.70
N ASP A 104 -8.07 0.88 -10.44
CA ASP A 104 -8.07 -0.01 -9.29
C ASP A 104 -9.40 -0.76 -9.10
N ALA A 105 -10.46 -0.33 -9.80
CA ALA A 105 -11.71 -1.07 -9.89
C ALA A 105 -11.53 -2.44 -10.54
N GLN A 106 -10.45 -2.66 -11.29
CA GLN A 106 -10.11 -3.96 -11.86
C GLN A 106 -9.75 -5.00 -10.80
N VAL A 107 -9.38 -4.55 -9.59
CA VAL A 107 -9.10 -5.46 -8.47
C VAL A 107 -10.44 -5.99 -7.95
N ALA A 108 -10.83 -7.13 -8.47
CA ALA A 108 -12.12 -7.77 -8.18
C ALA A 108 -12.05 -8.76 -7.02
N SER A 109 -10.84 -9.17 -6.64
CA SER A 109 -10.58 -10.08 -5.52
C SER A 109 -9.37 -9.58 -4.75
N GLU A 110 -9.47 -9.51 -3.43
CA GLU A 110 -8.41 -8.93 -2.62
C GLU A 110 -8.23 -9.69 -1.32
N ILE A 111 -6.98 -10.08 -1.01
CA ILE A 111 -6.61 -10.69 0.25
C ILE A 111 -5.56 -9.80 0.89
N VAL A 112 -5.80 -9.36 2.11
CA VAL A 112 -4.93 -8.43 2.83
C VAL A 112 -4.68 -8.96 4.23
N GLU A 113 -3.41 -9.04 4.59
CA GLU A 113 -3.02 -9.47 5.93
C GLU A 113 -1.91 -8.56 6.47
N LYS A 114 -1.91 -8.37 7.79
CA LYS A 114 -0.87 -7.61 8.51
C LYS A 114 -0.22 -8.49 9.54
N PHE A 115 1.11 -8.47 9.55
CA PHE A 115 1.91 -9.27 10.48
C PHE A 115 3.01 -8.44 11.14
N TRP A 116 3.41 -8.87 12.33
CA TRP A 116 4.69 -8.50 12.91
C TRP A 116 5.73 -9.47 12.36
N ALA A 117 6.88 -8.97 11.92
CA ALA A 117 7.87 -9.83 11.29
C ALA A 117 9.29 -9.35 11.56
N GLU A 118 10.23 -10.30 11.66
CA GLU A 118 11.65 -10.00 11.73
C GLU A 118 12.13 -9.42 10.40
N LYS A 119 11.71 -10.04 9.28
CA LYS A 119 12.00 -9.53 7.95
C LYS A 119 10.85 -8.64 7.51
N THR A 120 11.05 -7.34 7.60
CA THR A 120 10.05 -6.35 7.24
C THR A 120 9.94 -6.19 5.72
N GLY A 121 8.75 -5.89 5.26
CA GLY A 121 8.50 -5.65 3.85
C GLY A 121 7.04 -5.78 3.48
N ILE A 122 6.81 -5.80 2.18
CA ILE A 122 5.47 -5.95 1.61
C ILE A 122 5.53 -7.06 0.58
N TYR A 123 4.84 -8.17 0.84
CA TYR A 123 4.70 -9.24 -0.13
C TYR A 123 3.48 -8.97 -0.99
N ILE A 124 3.65 -9.00 -2.30
CA ILE A 124 2.59 -8.72 -3.26
C ILE A 124 2.49 -9.85 -4.28
N GLU A 125 1.28 -10.29 -4.52
CA GLU A 125 0.96 -11.25 -5.55
C GLU A 125 -0.21 -10.72 -6.39
N ILE A 126 -0.06 -10.74 -7.70
CA ILE A 126 -1.07 -10.27 -8.64
C ILE A 126 -1.38 -11.40 -9.61
N ARG A 127 -2.66 -11.72 -9.77
CA ARG A 127 -3.14 -12.74 -10.70
C ARG A 127 -4.19 -12.15 -11.63
N SER A 128 -4.06 -12.40 -12.93
CA SER A 128 -5.14 -12.15 -13.88
C SER A 128 -6.22 -13.21 -13.67
N LEU A 129 -7.45 -12.78 -13.63
CA LEU A 129 -8.60 -13.66 -13.41
C LEU A 129 -9.32 -13.98 -14.71
#